data_ba1ff0b4f8d271d240ad415f8a64e2a9
#
_entry.id   ba1ff0b4f8d271d240ad415f8a64e2a9
#
_cell.length_a   1.000
_cell.length_b   1.000
_cell.length_c   1.000
_cell.angle_alpha   90.00
_cell.angle_beta   90.00
_cell.angle_gamma   90.00
#
_symmetry.space_group_name_H-M   'P 1'
#
loop_
_entity.id
_entity.type
_entity.pdbx_description
1 polymer ?
#
loop_
_entity_poly.entity_id
_entity_poly.type
_entity_poly.pdbx_seq_one_letter_code
_entity_poly.pdbx_strand_id
1 'polypeptide(L)'
;MRHIKLLLLSALLLTTVSCSKPEMERPFADTHLANINISDCIMHTDMLAAKDMSLDSISVMLSDGSLSVTHHNMLLDCGTGENIITTMEIVNDTITVTENVGEQGMTDCLCLYNNSFQIVDPPSGFFTLVIKEVYSYLGNANQRIVYQHTF
;
A
#
# COMPACT_ATOMS: atom_id res chain seq x y z
N MET A 1 -34.49 -78.11 13.53
CA MET A 1 -33.14 -77.50 13.31
C MET A 1 -33.34 -76.21 12.64
N ARG A 2 -33.20 -75.07 13.37
CA ARG A 2 -33.50 -73.75 12.90
C ARG A 2 -32.17 -72.98 12.75
N HIS A 3 -31.84 -72.60 11.55
CA HIS A 3 -30.67 -71.74 11.25
C HIS A 3 -30.98 -70.31 11.62
N ILE A 4 -30.26 -69.77 12.60
CA ILE A 4 -30.26 -68.33 12.93
C ILE A 4 -29.24 -67.67 12.02
N LYS A 5 -29.70 -66.86 11.11
CA LYS A 5 -28.85 -65.99 10.32
C LYS A 5 -28.53 -64.74 11.13
N LEU A 6 -27.29 -64.61 11.51
CA LEU A 6 -26.76 -63.42 12.19
C LEU A 6 -26.50 -62.35 11.12
N LEU A 7 -27.33 -61.32 11.11
CA LEU A 7 -27.13 -60.12 10.27
C LEU A 7 -26.18 -59.16 11.01
N LEU A 8 -24.93 -59.10 10.55
CA LEU A 8 -23.97 -58.10 10.97
C LEU A 8 -24.31 -56.76 10.29
N LEU A 9 -24.90 -55.84 11.07
CA LEU A 9 -25.15 -54.48 10.65
C LEU A 9 -23.84 -53.67 10.81
N SER A 10 -23.10 -53.51 9.74
CA SER A 10 -21.91 -52.68 9.72
C SER A 10 -22.35 -51.20 9.64
N ALA A 11 -22.31 -50.53 10.79
CA ALA A 11 -22.54 -49.10 10.86
C ALA A 11 -21.33 -48.35 10.28
N LEU A 12 -21.50 -47.83 9.06
CA LEU A 12 -20.52 -46.96 8.39
C LEU A 12 -20.58 -45.58 9.06
N LEU A 13 -19.66 -45.28 9.97
CA LEU A 13 -19.49 -43.95 10.51
C LEU A 13 -18.94 -43.03 9.39
N LEU A 14 -19.85 -42.27 8.80
CA LEU A 14 -19.48 -41.12 7.96
C LEU A 14 -18.96 -40.00 8.88
N THR A 15 -17.65 -39.92 9.04
CA THR A 15 -17.01 -38.72 9.59
C THR A 15 -17.14 -37.59 8.58
N THR A 16 -18.10 -36.71 8.79
CA THR A 16 -18.16 -35.43 8.07
C THR A 16 -16.98 -34.62 8.51
N VAL A 17 -15.95 -34.56 7.65
CA VAL A 17 -14.89 -33.53 7.74
C VAL A 17 -15.59 -32.21 7.51
N SER A 18 -15.89 -31.52 8.60
CA SER A 18 -16.30 -30.11 8.54
C SER A 18 -15.09 -29.32 8.05
N CYS A 19 -15.03 -29.05 6.75
CA CYS A 19 -14.19 -27.96 6.26
C CYS A 19 -14.70 -26.69 6.94
N SER A 20 -13.97 -26.22 7.95
CA SER A 20 -14.13 -24.86 8.44
C SER A 20 -14.00 -23.95 7.22
N LYS A 21 -15.05 -23.21 6.90
CA LYS A 21 -14.97 -22.16 5.90
C LYS A 21 -13.77 -21.28 6.25
N PRO A 22 -12.92 -20.94 5.26
CA PRO A 22 -11.88 -19.97 5.51
C PRO A 22 -12.54 -18.71 6.11
N GLU A 23 -11.89 -18.18 7.13
CA GLU A 23 -12.28 -16.94 7.79
C GLU A 23 -12.62 -15.91 6.71
N MET A 24 -13.84 -15.39 6.79
CA MET A 24 -14.36 -14.49 5.75
C MET A 24 -13.46 -13.27 5.72
N GLU A 25 -12.65 -13.15 4.66
CA GLU A 25 -11.82 -11.99 4.39
C GLU A 25 -12.66 -10.74 4.62
N ARG A 26 -12.21 -9.86 5.53
CA ARG A 26 -12.92 -8.60 5.75
C ARG A 26 -12.94 -7.87 4.42
N PRO A 27 -14.10 -7.46 3.92
CA PRO A 27 -14.15 -6.66 2.71
C PRO A 27 -13.35 -5.37 2.95
N PHE A 28 -12.70 -4.85 1.90
CA PHE A 28 -11.96 -3.58 1.92
C PHE A 28 -12.82 -2.36 2.27
N ALA A 29 -14.09 -2.55 2.64
CA ALA A 29 -15.08 -1.50 2.82
C ALA A 29 -14.68 -0.41 3.83
N ASP A 30 -13.88 -0.76 4.83
CA ASP A 30 -13.44 0.16 5.88
C ASP A 30 -11.98 0.64 5.67
N THR A 31 -11.27 0.10 4.68
CA THR A 31 -9.89 0.49 4.41
C THR A 31 -9.83 1.90 3.81
N HIS A 32 -9.11 2.79 4.46
CA HIS A 32 -9.02 4.19 4.03
C HIS A 32 -7.67 4.82 4.39
N LEU A 33 -7.34 5.92 3.71
CA LEU A 33 -6.21 6.77 4.07
C LEU A 33 -6.58 7.69 5.24
N ALA A 34 -5.63 7.85 6.17
CA ALA A 34 -5.71 8.78 7.27
C ALA A 34 -4.36 9.45 7.53
N ASN A 35 -4.39 10.53 8.31
CA ASN A 35 -3.19 11.20 8.84
C ASN A 35 -2.15 11.54 7.76
N ILE A 36 -2.61 11.99 6.58
CA ILE A 36 -1.72 12.42 5.50
C ILE A 36 -1.01 13.69 5.96
N ASN A 37 0.32 13.66 5.96
CA ASN A 37 1.16 14.78 6.34
C ASN A 37 2.37 14.88 5.41
N ILE A 38 2.57 16.05 4.87
CA ILE A 38 3.71 16.39 4.04
C ILE A 38 4.59 17.33 4.83
N SER A 39 5.89 17.04 4.90
CA SER A 39 6.85 17.90 5.59
C SER A 39 7.02 19.22 4.87
N ASP A 40 7.50 20.23 5.59
CA ASP A 40 8.14 21.36 4.97
C ASP A 40 9.39 20.90 4.17
N CYS A 41 9.93 21.79 3.36
CA CYS A 41 11.19 21.54 2.68
C CYS A 41 12.31 21.26 3.70
N ILE A 42 12.81 20.03 3.69
CA ILE A 42 13.84 19.58 4.64
C ILE A 42 15.22 20.14 4.25
N MET A 43 15.50 20.16 2.93
CA MET A 43 16.78 20.61 2.41
C MET A 43 16.59 21.19 0.99
N HIS A 44 17.09 22.40 0.80
CA HIS A 44 17.20 22.99 -0.52
C HIS A 44 18.51 22.57 -1.18
N THR A 45 18.45 22.25 -2.47
CA THR A 45 19.64 21.93 -3.26
C THR A 45 19.49 22.48 -4.67
N ASP A 46 20.61 22.76 -5.32
CA ASP A 46 20.63 23.11 -6.73
C ASP A 46 20.56 21.83 -7.59
N MET A 47 19.99 21.92 -8.78
CA MET A 47 19.85 20.79 -9.71
C MET A 47 21.15 20.01 -9.95
N LEU A 48 22.29 20.69 -9.94
CA LEU A 48 23.62 20.08 -10.18
C LEU A 48 24.08 19.21 -9.00
N ALA A 49 23.69 19.56 -7.78
CA ALA A 49 24.03 18.81 -6.56
C ALA A 49 23.07 17.65 -6.32
N ALA A 50 21.86 17.70 -6.85
CA ALA A 50 20.80 16.72 -6.65
C ALA A 50 21.12 15.34 -7.25
N LYS A 51 22.00 15.26 -8.24
CA LYS A 51 22.34 14.03 -8.97
C LYS A 51 22.90 12.92 -8.08
N ASP A 52 23.49 13.27 -6.94
CA ASP A 52 24.10 12.33 -6.00
C ASP A 52 23.20 12.08 -4.77
N MET A 53 22.02 12.71 -4.68
CA MET A 53 21.15 12.66 -3.50
C MET A 53 20.00 11.67 -3.61
N SER A 54 20.18 10.54 -4.27
CA SER A 54 19.18 9.46 -4.37
C SER A 54 19.00 8.76 -3.01
N LEU A 55 18.39 9.46 -2.05
CA LEU A 55 18.01 8.94 -0.74
C LEU A 55 16.52 8.63 -0.63
N ASP A 56 15.81 8.67 -1.76
CA ASP A 56 14.40 8.32 -1.90
C ASP A 56 14.16 6.89 -1.39
N SER A 57 13.32 6.75 -0.40
CA SER A 57 13.04 5.46 0.23
C SER A 57 11.65 5.42 0.88
N ILE A 58 11.06 4.23 0.93
CA ILE A 58 9.78 4.00 1.59
C ILE A 58 10.01 3.19 2.85
N SER A 59 9.48 3.66 3.98
CA SER A 59 9.33 2.86 5.19
C SER A 59 7.86 2.50 5.40
N VAL A 60 7.60 1.24 5.71
CA VAL A 60 6.26 0.73 6.02
C VAL A 60 6.32 -0.02 7.34
N MET A 61 5.41 0.31 8.25
CA MET A 61 5.30 -0.32 9.56
C MET A 61 3.85 -0.69 9.85
N LEU A 62 3.61 -1.96 10.14
CA LEU A 62 2.31 -2.45 10.59
C LEU A 62 2.25 -2.33 12.13
N SER A 63 1.27 -1.59 12.63
CA SER A 63 1.01 -1.42 14.07
C SER A 63 -0.47 -1.20 14.31
N ASP A 64 -1.00 -1.84 15.34
CA ASP A 64 -2.37 -1.65 15.84
C ASP A 64 -3.46 -1.71 14.74
N GLY A 65 -3.28 -2.60 13.77
CA GLY A 65 -4.24 -2.80 12.67
C GLY A 65 -4.20 -1.71 11.60
N SER A 66 -3.13 -0.92 11.54
CA SER A 66 -2.89 0.05 10.47
C SER A 66 -1.47 -0.06 9.92
N LEU A 67 -1.30 0.34 8.65
CA LEU A 67 0.02 0.52 8.04
C LEU A 67 0.39 1.99 8.10
N SER A 68 1.46 2.30 8.82
CA SER A 68 2.10 3.62 8.77
C SER A 68 3.14 3.62 7.66
N VAL A 69 3.02 4.53 6.72
CA VAL A 69 3.89 4.66 5.55
C VAL A 69 4.57 6.02 5.57
N THR A 70 5.85 6.05 5.27
CA THR A 70 6.56 7.30 5.01
C THR A 70 7.42 7.16 3.76
N HIS A 71 7.19 8.02 2.79
CA HIS A 71 8.05 8.24 1.64
C HIS A 71 9.05 9.33 2.00
N HIS A 72 10.30 8.93 2.17
CA HIS A 72 11.39 9.80 2.62
C HIS A 72 12.12 10.42 1.44
N ASN A 73 12.49 11.69 1.60
CA ASN A 73 13.42 12.39 0.71
C ASN A 73 12.97 12.46 -0.77
N MET A 74 11.67 12.65 -0.98
CA MET A 74 11.15 12.95 -2.32
C MET A 74 11.81 14.22 -2.84
N LEU A 75 12.57 14.10 -3.93
CA LEU A 75 13.24 15.25 -4.54
C LEU A 75 12.32 15.92 -5.56
N LEU A 76 11.78 17.06 -5.22
CA LEU A 76 10.77 17.78 -6.01
C LEU A 76 11.15 19.24 -6.15
N ASP A 77 10.53 19.93 -7.10
CA ASP A 77 10.65 21.38 -7.25
C ASP A 77 10.29 22.12 -5.96
N CYS A 78 10.99 23.19 -5.62
CA CYS A 78 10.66 24.01 -4.47
C CYS A 78 9.21 24.52 -4.55
N GLY A 79 8.48 24.45 -3.43
CA GLY A 79 7.08 24.86 -3.36
C GLY A 79 6.07 23.78 -3.81
N THR A 80 6.54 22.62 -4.27
CA THR A 80 5.64 21.52 -4.66
C THR A 80 4.98 20.86 -3.45
N GLY A 81 5.64 20.81 -2.29
CA GLY A 81 5.17 20.05 -1.13
C GLY A 81 3.73 20.34 -0.73
N GLU A 82 3.31 21.60 -0.76
CA GLU A 82 1.94 22.02 -0.42
C GLU A 82 0.87 21.49 -1.42
N ASN A 83 1.30 21.03 -2.59
CA ASN A 83 0.40 20.58 -3.67
C ASN A 83 0.42 19.07 -3.88
N ILE A 84 1.12 18.30 -3.07
CA ILE A 84 1.12 16.84 -3.18
C ILE A 84 -0.25 16.31 -2.77
N ILE A 85 -0.89 15.58 -3.67
CA ILE A 85 -2.18 14.94 -3.44
C ILE A 85 -1.97 13.44 -3.31
N THR A 86 -2.23 12.89 -2.13
CA THR A 86 -2.17 11.45 -1.88
C THR A 86 -3.57 10.86 -1.97
N THR A 87 -3.74 9.89 -2.85
CA THR A 87 -5.01 9.18 -3.06
C THR A 87 -4.80 7.67 -2.96
N MET A 88 -5.88 6.93 -2.74
CA MET A 88 -5.84 5.47 -2.64
C MET A 88 -6.95 4.87 -3.49
N GLU A 89 -6.62 3.77 -4.15
CA GLU A 89 -7.55 2.92 -4.88
C GLU A 89 -7.32 1.46 -4.47
N ILE A 90 -8.38 0.69 -4.38
CA ILE A 90 -8.32 -0.72 -4.07
C ILE A 90 -8.97 -1.49 -5.21
N VAL A 91 -8.20 -2.38 -5.82
CA VAL A 91 -8.68 -3.25 -6.90
C VAL A 91 -8.25 -4.67 -6.59
N ASN A 92 -9.21 -5.56 -6.41
CA ASN A 92 -8.98 -6.93 -5.93
C ASN A 92 -8.15 -6.90 -4.62
N ASP A 93 -7.04 -7.64 -4.56
CA ASP A 93 -6.16 -7.72 -3.39
C ASP A 93 -5.00 -6.69 -3.46
N THR A 94 -5.15 -5.62 -4.23
CA THR A 94 -4.12 -4.60 -4.40
C THR A 94 -4.60 -3.24 -3.92
N ILE A 95 -3.88 -2.68 -2.97
CA ILE A 95 -4.01 -1.30 -2.50
C ILE A 95 -2.99 -0.48 -3.28
N THR A 96 -3.43 0.46 -4.09
CA THR A 96 -2.57 1.39 -4.80
C THR A 96 -2.70 2.77 -4.18
N VAL A 97 -1.62 3.28 -3.61
CA VAL A 97 -1.52 4.66 -3.18
C VAL A 97 -0.81 5.46 -4.27
N THR A 98 -1.42 6.56 -4.66
CA THR A 98 -0.88 7.46 -5.68
C THR A 98 -0.53 8.79 -5.04
N GLU A 99 0.73 9.18 -5.15
CA GLU A 99 1.28 10.48 -4.78
C GLU A 99 1.37 11.33 -6.05
N ASN A 100 0.42 12.23 -6.22
CA ASN A 100 0.45 13.16 -7.35
C ASN A 100 1.21 14.42 -6.91
N VAL A 101 2.41 14.58 -7.43
CA VAL A 101 3.32 15.68 -7.08
C VAL A 101 3.26 16.86 -8.06
N GLY A 102 2.33 16.80 -9.03
CA GLY A 102 2.09 17.90 -9.95
C GLY A 102 3.17 18.09 -11.01
N GLU A 103 3.31 19.32 -11.48
CA GLU A 103 4.31 19.71 -12.49
C GLU A 103 5.69 19.86 -11.85
N GLN A 104 6.70 19.27 -12.51
CA GLN A 104 8.10 19.31 -12.09
C GLN A 104 8.96 19.90 -13.20
N GLY A 105 10.15 20.40 -12.87
CA GLY A 105 11.09 21.01 -13.82
C GLY A 105 10.76 22.46 -14.16
N MET A 106 9.97 23.12 -13.32
CA MET A 106 9.56 24.51 -13.49
C MET A 106 10.49 25.49 -12.77
N THR A 107 11.34 24.99 -11.87
CA THR A 107 12.26 25.80 -11.08
C THR A 107 13.67 25.22 -11.10
N ASP A 108 14.68 26.07 -10.88
CA ASP A 108 16.08 25.66 -10.70
C ASP A 108 16.35 25.22 -9.22
N CYS A 109 15.35 25.33 -8.37
CA CYS A 109 15.41 24.96 -6.95
C CYS A 109 14.74 23.62 -6.71
N LEU A 110 15.45 22.69 -6.09
CA LEU A 110 14.93 21.41 -5.65
C LEU A 110 14.89 21.33 -4.13
N CYS A 111 13.94 20.58 -3.63
CA CYS A 111 13.67 20.40 -2.22
C CYS A 111 13.41 18.95 -1.88
N LEU A 112 13.89 18.50 -0.72
CA LEU A 112 13.54 17.20 -0.17
C LEU A 112 12.28 17.33 0.70
N TYR A 113 11.29 16.47 0.43
CA TYR A 113 10.06 16.36 1.20
C TYR A 113 9.89 14.94 1.73
N ASN A 114 9.21 14.81 2.85
CA ASN A 114 8.65 13.52 3.28
C ASN A 114 7.14 13.59 3.15
N ASN A 115 6.53 12.52 2.62
CA ASN A 115 5.10 12.31 2.66
C ASN A 115 4.79 11.11 3.56
N SER A 116 3.99 11.31 4.59
CA SER A 116 3.58 10.25 5.52
C SER A 116 2.06 10.13 5.57
N PHE A 117 1.57 8.89 5.67
CA PHE A 117 0.15 8.59 5.76
C PHE A 117 -0.07 7.25 6.47
N GLN A 118 -1.32 7.00 6.84
CA GLN A 118 -1.74 5.71 7.38
C GLN A 118 -2.78 5.07 6.45
N ILE A 119 -2.69 3.76 6.29
CA ILE A 119 -3.76 2.94 5.73
C ILE A 119 -4.41 2.25 6.92
N VAL A 120 -5.62 2.69 7.24
CA VAL A 120 -6.40 2.18 8.37
C VAL A 120 -7.20 0.97 7.91
N ASP A 121 -7.32 -0.03 8.79
CA ASP A 121 -8.03 -1.29 8.56
C ASP A 121 -7.65 -1.97 7.24
N PRO A 122 -6.34 -2.23 6.99
CA PRO A 122 -5.94 -3.01 5.83
C PRO A 122 -6.55 -4.42 5.91
N PRO A 123 -6.70 -5.12 4.78
CA PRO A 123 -7.26 -6.47 4.77
C PRO A 123 -6.54 -7.41 5.72
N SER A 124 -7.26 -8.34 6.32
CA SER A 124 -6.69 -9.36 7.22
C SER A 124 -6.01 -10.54 6.46
N GLY A 125 -6.21 -10.62 5.14
CA GLY A 125 -5.60 -11.63 4.26
C GLY A 125 -4.37 -11.10 3.53
N PHE A 126 -3.88 -11.87 2.55
CA PHE A 126 -2.80 -11.42 1.69
C PHE A 126 -3.27 -10.27 0.80
N PHE A 127 -2.50 -9.20 0.76
CA PHE A 127 -2.72 -8.09 -0.16
C PHE A 127 -1.39 -7.50 -0.61
N THR A 128 -1.41 -6.82 -1.75
CA THR A 128 -0.25 -6.12 -2.29
C THR A 128 -0.43 -4.62 -2.10
N LEU A 129 0.54 -3.96 -1.47
CA LEU A 129 0.64 -2.51 -1.43
C LEU A 129 1.55 -2.02 -2.54
N VAL A 130 1.03 -1.13 -3.36
CA VAL A 130 1.78 -0.42 -4.41
C VAL A 130 1.74 1.07 -4.09
N ILE A 131 2.89 1.72 -4.05
CA ILE A 131 2.99 3.18 -3.97
C ILE A 131 3.57 3.67 -5.28
N LYS A 132 2.88 4.57 -5.94
CA LYS A 132 3.32 5.17 -7.19
C LYS A 132 3.33 6.70 -7.09
N GLU A 133 4.35 7.28 -7.64
CA GLU A 133 4.46 8.71 -7.85
C GLU A 133 3.98 9.05 -9.27
N VAL A 134 3.15 10.07 -9.37
CA VAL A 134 2.66 10.61 -10.65
C VAL A 134 3.06 12.07 -10.72
N TYR A 135 3.68 12.47 -11.81
CA TYR A 135 4.14 13.81 -12.03
C TYR A 135 4.04 14.19 -13.51
N SER A 136 4.03 15.47 -13.78
CA SER A 136 4.22 16.01 -15.11
C SER A 136 5.61 16.66 -15.18
N TYR A 137 6.33 16.45 -16.25
CA TYR A 137 7.62 17.09 -16.50
C TYR A 137 7.59 17.78 -17.85
N LEU A 138 7.67 19.12 -17.85
CA LEU A 138 7.53 19.95 -19.03
C LEU A 138 6.29 19.58 -19.87
N GLY A 139 5.14 19.40 -19.21
CA GLY A 139 3.87 19.04 -19.82
C GLY A 139 3.70 17.57 -20.20
N ASN A 140 4.68 16.71 -19.95
CA ASN A 140 4.58 15.27 -20.21
C ASN A 140 4.25 14.51 -18.92
N ALA A 141 3.12 13.80 -18.92
CA ALA A 141 2.73 12.96 -17.80
C ALA A 141 3.65 11.76 -17.64
N ASN A 142 4.12 11.52 -16.42
CA ASN A 142 5.00 10.45 -16.05
C ASN A 142 4.49 9.75 -14.79
N GLN A 143 4.89 8.49 -14.60
CA GLN A 143 4.66 7.76 -13.36
C GLN A 143 5.80 6.79 -13.08
N ARG A 144 6.07 6.55 -11.80
CA ARG A 144 6.99 5.51 -11.36
C ARG A 144 6.41 4.76 -10.15
N ILE A 145 6.68 3.46 -10.06
CA ILE A 145 6.41 2.68 -8.84
C ILE A 145 7.62 2.87 -7.93
N VAL A 146 7.39 3.44 -6.75
CA VAL A 146 8.42 3.70 -5.74
C VAL A 146 8.48 2.59 -4.69
N TYR A 147 7.37 1.83 -4.53
CA TYR A 147 7.31 0.70 -3.60
C TYR A 147 6.27 -0.32 -4.07
N GLN A 148 6.60 -1.62 -3.88
CA GLN A 148 5.65 -2.72 -4.05
C GLN A 148 6.03 -3.86 -3.10
N HIS A 149 5.06 -4.30 -2.30
CA HIS A 149 5.23 -5.42 -1.38
C HIS A 149 3.91 -6.15 -1.13
N THR A 150 3.97 -7.45 -0.93
CA THR A 150 2.82 -8.28 -0.54
C THR A 150 2.94 -8.65 0.94
N PHE A 151 1.90 -8.38 1.70
CA PHE A 151 1.76 -8.63 3.12
C PHE A 151 1.00 -9.91 3.40
#